data_5beea432289cf7bdb906c8ecf270e81a
#
_entry.id   5beea432289cf7bdb906c8ecf270e81a
#
_cell.length_a   1.000
_cell.length_b   1.000
_cell.length_c   1.000
_cell.angle_alpha   90.00
_cell.angle_beta   90.00
_cell.angle_gamma   90.00
#
_symmetry.space_group_name_H-M   'P 1'
#
loop_
_entity.id
_entity.type
_entity.pdbx_description
1 polymer ?
#
loop_
_entity_poly.entity_id
_entity_poly.type
_entity_poly.pdbx_seq_one_letter_code
_entity_poly.pdbx_strand_id
1 'polypeptide(L)'
;MDRVAKETFVTELRDRLNKAPVIYLTDFTGLSVKEMTGLRRSLKESGAEYLVVKNRLAKLAFAETELPNITENLEGPTGMVFGYDGPVAPAKALSEFAKLHDKKPTFKLGIMDAEILDAAQINRIAKLPSHEVLLAQLAGVMEAPLAELASVLGAKLQEMAGLLGALQARGPEEPAEEEAAEEPAEEEAAEEPAEEKGEED
;
A
#
# COMPACT_ATOMS: atom_id res chain seq x y z
N MET A 1 22.46 36.53 -6.38
CA MET A 1 22.55 36.05 -4.99
C MET A 1 24.00 36.12 -4.57
N ASP A 2 24.27 36.81 -3.49
CA ASP A 2 25.59 36.91 -2.92
C ASP A 2 26.05 35.57 -2.35
N ARG A 3 27.35 35.37 -2.17
CA ARG A 3 27.95 34.14 -1.70
C ARG A 3 27.43 33.77 -0.31
N VAL A 4 27.31 34.74 0.59
CA VAL A 4 26.77 34.60 1.92
C VAL A 4 25.31 34.14 1.91
N ALA A 5 24.49 34.72 1.02
CA ALA A 5 23.07 34.32 0.88
C ALA A 5 22.88 32.89 0.34
N LYS A 6 23.87 32.37 -0.41
CA LYS A 6 23.85 30.96 -0.85
C LYS A 6 24.23 30.02 0.29
N GLU A 7 25.20 30.37 1.08
CA GLU A 7 25.66 29.59 2.24
C GLU A 7 24.56 29.51 3.30
N THR A 8 23.90 30.64 3.63
CA THR A 8 22.74 30.63 4.55
C THR A 8 21.59 29.78 4.03
N PHE A 9 21.28 29.88 2.73
CA PHE A 9 20.21 29.07 2.13
C PHE A 9 20.53 27.57 2.15
N VAL A 10 21.78 27.16 1.90
CA VAL A 10 22.21 25.77 1.98
C VAL A 10 22.09 25.25 3.41
N THR A 11 22.46 26.07 4.41
CA THR A 11 22.33 25.72 5.82
C THR A 11 20.85 25.52 6.22
N GLU A 12 19.98 26.47 5.83
CA GLU A 12 18.54 26.33 6.08
C GLU A 12 17.94 25.09 5.38
N LEU A 13 18.37 24.82 4.14
CA LEU A 13 17.92 23.64 3.41
C LEU A 13 18.37 22.34 4.10
N ARG A 14 19.61 22.31 4.58
CA ARG A 14 20.14 21.19 5.36
C ARG A 14 19.36 20.94 6.64
N ASP A 15 19.02 22.01 7.37
CA ASP A 15 18.22 21.90 8.58
C ASP A 15 16.81 21.31 8.30
N ARG A 16 16.22 21.67 7.16
CA ARG A 16 14.93 21.11 6.72
C ARG A 16 15.07 19.65 6.28
N LEU A 17 16.13 19.31 5.55
CA LEU A 17 16.44 17.94 5.15
C LEU A 17 16.59 17.00 6.35
N ASN A 18 17.23 17.48 7.42
CA ASN A 18 17.42 16.70 8.63
C ASN A 18 16.15 16.59 9.50
N LYS A 19 15.24 17.57 9.42
CA LYS A 19 14.00 17.58 10.21
C LYS A 19 12.86 16.79 9.55
N ALA A 20 12.87 16.69 8.22
CA ALA A 20 11.81 16.04 7.49
C ALA A 20 12.10 14.53 7.35
N PRO A 21 11.27 13.64 7.93
CA PRO A 21 11.42 12.20 7.76
C PRO A 21 11.20 11.76 6.31
N VAL A 22 10.49 12.55 5.53
CA VAL A 22 10.17 12.22 4.14
C VAL A 22 10.38 13.42 3.23
N ILE A 23 11.01 13.19 2.09
CA ILE A 23 11.29 14.19 1.07
C ILE A 23 10.86 13.63 -0.28
N TYR A 24 9.97 14.34 -0.98
CA TYR A 24 9.59 13.99 -2.35
C TYR A 24 10.17 15.01 -3.34
N LEU A 25 10.77 14.49 -4.40
CA LEU A 25 11.22 15.27 -5.54
C LEU A 25 10.17 15.21 -6.64
N THR A 26 9.72 16.37 -7.08
CA THR A 26 8.68 16.50 -8.09
C THR A 26 9.12 17.39 -9.24
N ASP A 27 8.60 17.09 -10.42
CA ASP A 27 8.73 17.97 -11.58
C ASP A 27 7.46 18.82 -11.70
N PHE A 28 7.64 20.14 -11.68
CA PHE A 28 6.54 21.11 -11.76
C PHE A 28 6.40 21.74 -13.14
N THR A 29 7.08 21.21 -14.16
CA THR A 29 7.04 21.75 -15.52
C THR A 29 5.61 21.83 -16.05
N GLY A 30 5.20 23.01 -16.47
CA GLY A 30 3.88 23.25 -17.06
C GLY A 30 2.78 23.62 -16.08
N LEU A 31 3.08 23.78 -14.78
CA LEU A 31 2.15 24.34 -13.82
C LEU A 31 2.13 25.86 -13.87
N SER A 32 0.95 26.47 -13.86
CA SER A 32 0.78 27.92 -13.77
C SER A 32 1.06 28.42 -12.34
N VAL A 33 1.26 29.74 -12.20
CA VAL A 33 1.50 30.37 -10.89
C VAL A 33 0.31 30.17 -9.94
N LYS A 34 -0.93 30.18 -10.46
CA LYS A 34 -2.14 29.93 -9.66
C LYS A 34 -2.17 28.51 -9.12
N GLU A 35 -1.85 27.53 -9.97
CA GLU A 35 -1.80 26.10 -9.59
C GLU A 35 -0.69 25.85 -8.57
N MET A 36 0.49 26.45 -8.75
CA MET A 36 1.57 26.36 -7.77
C MET A 36 1.18 26.94 -6.41
N THR A 37 0.39 28.01 -6.39
CA THR A 37 -0.10 28.59 -5.14
C THR A 37 -1.13 27.66 -4.48
N GLY A 38 -2.03 27.06 -5.28
CA GLY A 38 -2.96 26.04 -4.83
C GLY A 38 -2.25 24.80 -4.25
N LEU A 39 -1.24 24.30 -4.96
CA LEU A 39 -0.42 23.18 -4.51
C LEU A 39 0.25 23.43 -3.15
N ARG A 40 0.88 24.60 -3.00
CA ARG A 40 1.50 24.99 -1.72
C ARG A 40 0.49 25.04 -0.58
N ARG A 41 -0.72 25.51 -0.86
CA ARG A 41 -1.79 25.57 0.15
C ARG A 41 -2.24 24.17 0.57
N SER A 42 -2.54 23.29 -0.38
CA SER A 42 -2.94 21.90 -0.10
C SER A 42 -1.85 21.14 0.66
N LEU A 43 -0.58 21.32 0.28
CA LEU A 43 0.54 20.68 0.98
C LEU A 43 0.71 21.22 2.41
N LYS A 44 0.51 22.52 2.62
CA LYS A 44 0.57 23.12 3.95
C LYS A 44 -0.55 22.59 4.86
N GLU A 45 -1.75 22.39 4.31
CA GLU A 45 -2.88 21.76 5.02
C GLU A 45 -2.60 20.28 5.39
N SER A 46 -1.73 19.61 4.62
CA SER A 46 -1.28 18.23 4.86
C SER A 46 -0.01 18.13 5.72
N GLY A 47 0.41 19.19 6.41
CA GLY A 47 1.63 19.21 7.21
C GLY A 47 2.93 19.12 6.41
N ALA A 48 2.91 19.53 5.14
CA ALA A 48 4.08 19.49 4.26
C ALA A 48 4.45 20.87 3.72
N GLU A 49 5.73 21.06 3.43
CA GLU A 49 6.25 22.30 2.85
C GLU A 49 6.76 22.04 1.42
N TYR A 50 6.40 22.93 0.48
CA TYR A 50 6.85 22.86 -0.90
C TYR A 50 7.88 23.94 -1.20
N LEU A 51 9.10 23.53 -1.55
CA LEU A 51 10.20 24.44 -1.87
C LEU A 51 10.76 24.16 -3.26
N VAL A 52 10.93 25.20 -4.06
CA VAL A 52 11.63 25.12 -5.34
C VAL A 52 13.06 25.57 -5.15
N VAL A 53 14.00 24.68 -5.44
CA VAL A 53 15.43 24.92 -5.21
C VAL A 53 16.20 24.76 -6.52
N LYS A 54 17.26 25.55 -6.66
CA LYS A 54 18.21 25.34 -7.78
C LYS A 54 18.98 24.03 -7.56
N ASN A 55 19.02 23.15 -8.57
CA ASN A 55 19.69 21.84 -8.49
C ASN A 55 21.13 21.91 -7.97
N ARG A 56 21.88 22.95 -8.32
CA ARG A 56 23.27 23.13 -7.83
C ARG A 56 23.33 23.33 -6.30
N LEU A 57 22.35 24.05 -5.72
CA LEU A 57 22.28 24.26 -4.27
C LEU A 57 21.78 23.01 -3.55
N ALA A 58 20.81 22.32 -4.18
CA ALA A 58 20.34 21.03 -3.69
C ALA A 58 21.47 20.00 -3.63
N LYS A 59 22.26 19.86 -4.70
CA LYS A 59 23.42 18.96 -4.72
C LYS A 59 24.42 19.23 -3.61
N LEU A 60 24.68 20.51 -3.30
CA LEU A 60 25.58 20.88 -2.20
C LEU A 60 24.98 20.49 -0.83
N ALA A 61 23.68 20.76 -0.62
CA ALA A 61 23.01 20.41 0.62
C ALA A 61 22.96 18.89 0.85
N PHE A 62 22.69 18.10 -0.19
CA PHE A 62 22.70 16.63 -0.11
C PHE A 62 24.11 16.06 0.12
N ALA A 63 25.14 16.66 -0.47
CA ALA A 63 26.52 16.20 -0.26
C ALA A 63 27.02 16.39 1.18
N GLU A 64 26.42 17.30 1.94
CA GLU A 64 26.74 17.57 3.33
C GLU A 64 25.83 16.82 4.33
N THR A 65 24.86 16.03 3.83
CA THR A 65 23.88 15.29 4.64
C THR A 65 24.13 13.78 4.47
N GLU A 66 23.84 13.00 5.49
CA GLU A 66 23.97 11.51 5.47
C GLU A 66 22.90 10.80 4.62
N LEU A 67 22.12 11.56 3.84
CA LEU A 67 21.10 11.01 2.97
C LEU A 67 21.72 10.35 1.71
N PRO A 68 21.02 9.37 1.12
CA PRO A 68 21.51 8.71 -0.08
C PRO A 68 21.74 9.71 -1.22
N ASN A 69 22.79 9.44 -1.98
CA ASN A 69 23.24 10.35 -3.03
C ASN A 69 22.30 10.30 -4.24
N ILE A 70 21.40 11.29 -4.33
CA ILE A 70 20.43 11.43 -5.43
C ILE A 70 20.86 12.46 -6.49
N THR A 71 22.15 12.83 -6.50
CA THR A 71 22.68 13.86 -7.41
C THR A 71 22.42 13.59 -8.88
N GLU A 72 22.33 12.32 -9.28
CA GLU A 72 22.06 11.91 -10.65
C GLU A 72 20.60 12.21 -11.08
N ASN A 73 19.65 12.15 -10.14
CA ASN A 73 18.23 12.37 -10.42
C ASN A 73 17.79 13.84 -10.28
N LEU A 74 18.71 14.74 -9.91
CA LEU A 74 18.48 16.19 -9.84
C LEU A 74 18.72 16.85 -11.21
N GLU A 75 17.98 16.39 -12.24
CA GLU A 75 17.99 16.99 -13.58
C GLU A 75 16.67 17.73 -13.83
N GLY A 76 16.74 18.82 -14.61
CA GLY A 76 15.58 19.64 -14.95
C GLY A 76 14.97 20.41 -13.78
N PRO A 77 13.76 20.98 -13.94
CA PRO A 77 13.09 21.71 -12.87
C PRO A 77 12.67 20.73 -11.74
N THR A 78 13.11 21.03 -10.52
CA THR A 78 12.88 20.17 -9.38
C THR A 78 12.29 20.97 -8.22
N GLY A 79 11.11 20.54 -7.78
CA GLY A 79 10.48 20.97 -6.54
C GLY A 79 10.68 19.92 -5.46
N MET A 80 10.95 20.35 -4.24
CA MET A 80 11.09 19.51 -3.07
C MET A 80 9.88 19.66 -2.17
N VAL A 81 9.33 18.56 -1.74
CA VAL A 81 8.26 18.50 -0.75
C VAL A 81 8.81 17.86 0.52
N PHE A 82 8.75 18.59 1.61
CA PHE A 82 9.16 18.13 2.93
C PHE A 82 7.93 17.71 3.71
N GLY A 83 7.80 16.43 4.02
CA GLY A 83 6.72 15.91 4.87
C GLY A 83 7.19 15.81 6.31
N TYR A 84 6.48 16.48 7.24
CA TYR A 84 6.81 16.47 8.67
C TYR A 84 5.94 15.49 9.46
N ASP A 85 4.67 15.32 9.05
CA ASP A 85 3.69 14.50 9.77
C ASP A 85 3.60 13.04 9.26
N GLY A 86 4.39 12.70 8.24
CA GLY A 86 4.44 11.34 7.69
C GLY A 86 4.42 11.29 6.16
N PRO A 87 4.62 10.10 5.58
CA PRO A 87 4.78 9.93 4.14
C PRO A 87 3.47 9.99 3.35
N VAL A 88 2.36 9.55 3.94
CA VAL A 88 1.10 9.33 3.22
C VAL A 88 0.38 10.64 2.87
N ALA A 89 0.30 11.57 3.82
CA ALA A 89 -0.46 12.81 3.65
C ALA A 89 0.06 13.68 2.49
N PRO A 90 1.38 13.99 2.39
CA PRO A 90 1.89 14.76 1.26
C PRO A 90 1.84 14.02 -0.07
N ALA A 91 2.08 12.69 -0.07
CA ALA A 91 1.98 11.88 -1.30
C ALA A 91 0.55 11.85 -1.84
N LYS A 92 -0.44 11.75 -0.95
CA LYS A 92 -1.86 11.78 -1.31
C LYS A 92 -2.26 13.15 -1.87
N ALA A 93 -1.89 14.24 -1.20
CA ALA A 93 -2.17 15.61 -1.66
C ALA A 93 -1.56 15.87 -3.05
N LEU A 94 -0.31 15.43 -3.27
CA LEU A 94 0.35 15.52 -4.59
C LEU A 94 -0.37 14.68 -5.65
N SER A 95 -0.77 13.46 -5.33
CA SER A 95 -1.47 12.58 -6.28
C SER A 95 -2.86 13.10 -6.63
N GLU A 96 -3.61 13.63 -5.67
CA GLU A 96 -4.92 14.26 -5.90
C GLU A 96 -4.79 15.51 -6.75
N PHE A 97 -3.81 16.36 -6.44
CA PHE A 97 -3.53 17.54 -7.23
C PHE A 97 -3.11 17.19 -8.66
N ALA A 98 -2.28 16.18 -8.85
CA ALA A 98 -1.88 15.69 -10.17
C ALA A 98 -3.06 15.16 -11.01
N LYS A 99 -4.06 14.55 -10.37
CA LYS A 99 -5.30 14.11 -11.08
C LYS A 99 -6.13 15.29 -11.61
N LEU A 100 -6.12 16.41 -10.91
CA LEU A 100 -6.86 17.62 -11.28
C LEU A 100 -6.15 18.47 -12.35
N HIS A 101 -4.83 18.34 -12.48
CA HIS A 101 -3.98 19.18 -13.32
C HIS A 101 -3.10 18.37 -14.28
N ASP A 102 -3.70 17.66 -15.24
CA ASP A 102 -3.04 16.94 -16.34
C ASP A 102 -1.87 16.03 -15.91
N LYS A 103 -2.03 15.35 -14.76
CA LYS A 103 -1.01 14.48 -14.14
C LYS A 103 0.27 15.21 -13.70
N LYS A 104 0.18 16.50 -13.41
CA LYS A 104 1.29 17.30 -12.87
C LYS A 104 0.99 17.80 -11.46
N PRO A 105 1.94 17.86 -10.55
CA PRO A 105 3.38 17.55 -10.71
C PRO A 105 3.66 16.04 -10.83
N THR A 106 4.74 15.69 -11.54
CA THR A 106 5.18 14.30 -11.69
C THR A 106 6.19 13.97 -10.59
N PHE A 107 6.05 12.82 -9.96
CA PHE A 107 7.05 12.32 -9.02
C PHE A 107 8.31 11.88 -9.77
N LYS A 108 9.47 12.35 -9.33
CA LYS A 108 10.77 11.89 -9.80
C LYS A 108 11.30 10.80 -8.88
N LEU A 109 11.39 11.12 -7.61
CA LEU A 109 12.00 10.28 -6.60
C LEU A 109 11.51 10.70 -5.21
N GLY A 110 11.56 9.79 -4.25
CA GLY A 110 11.33 10.10 -2.84
C GLY A 110 12.49 9.58 -1.98
N ILE A 111 12.66 10.17 -0.82
CA ILE A 111 13.56 9.68 0.22
C ILE A 111 12.72 9.53 1.48
N MET A 112 12.75 8.35 2.08
CA MET A 112 12.10 8.05 3.34
C MET A 112 13.04 7.17 4.16
N ASP A 113 13.32 7.58 5.39
CA ASP A 113 14.21 6.83 6.31
C ASP A 113 15.55 6.41 5.67
N ALA A 114 16.15 7.32 4.90
CA ALA A 114 17.38 7.10 4.12
C ALA A 114 17.26 6.07 2.98
N GLU A 115 16.07 5.61 2.62
CA GLU A 115 15.82 4.79 1.45
C GLU A 115 15.32 5.63 0.27
N ILE A 116 15.75 5.25 -0.92
CA ILE A 116 15.31 5.88 -2.17
C ILE A 116 14.04 5.19 -2.65
N LEU A 117 12.98 5.96 -2.82
CA LEU A 117 11.69 5.49 -3.34
C LEU A 117 11.51 5.90 -4.79
N ASP A 118 11.16 4.94 -5.61
CA ASP A 118 10.83 5.18 -7.01
C ASP A 118 9.41 5.78 -7.17
N ALA A 119 9.16 6.45 -8.29
CA ALA A 119 7.85 7.05 -8.58
C ALA A 119 6.68 6.04 -8.47
N ALA A 120 6.91 4.77 -8.83
CA ALA A 120 5.93 3.70 -8.70
C ALA A 120 5.59 3.39 -7.22
N GLN A 121 6.60 3.40 -6.35
CA GLN A 121 6.44 3.17 -4.91
C GLN A 121 5.71 4.34 -4.24
N ILE A 122 6.06 5.59 -4.60
CA ILE A 122 5.37 6.79 -4.11
C ILE A 122 3.89 6.76 -4.50
N ASN A 123 3.57 6.36 -5.72
CA ASN A 123 2.17 6.21 -6.14
C ASN A 123 1.41 5.11 -5.37
N ARG A 124 2.09 4.08 -4.87
CA ARG A 124 1.48 3.07 -3.97
C ARG A 124 1.22 3.68 -2.60
N ILE A 125 2.19 4.44 -2.06
CA ILE A 125 2.05 5.15 -0.78
C ILE A 125 0.89 6.15 -0.84
N ALA A 126 0.73 6.88 -1.94
CA ALA A 126 -0.37 7.84 -2.13
C ALA A 126 -1.77 7.18 -2.15
N LYS A 127 -1.86 5.87 -2.41
CA LYS A 127 -3.12 5.10 -2.38
C LYS A 127 -3.44 4.56 -0.99
N LEU A 128 -2.51 4.58 -0.06
CA LEU A 128 -2.72 4.08 1.29
C LEU A 128 -3.74 4.95 2.04
N PRO A 129 -4.61 4.36 2.85
CA PRO A 129 -5.47 5.10 3.76
C PRO A 129 -4.65 5.76 4.88
N SER A 130 -5.31 6.56 5.72
CA SER A 130 -4.65 7.19 6.86
C SER A 130 -4.09 6.14 7.83
N HIS A 131 -3.12 6.54 8.64
CA HIS A 131 -2.48 5.66 9.63
C HIS A 131 -3.50 5.01 10.58
N GLU A 132 -4.51 5.75 11.01
CA GLU A 132 -5.58 5.24 11.88
C GLU A 132 -6.39 4.13 11.20
N VAL A 133 -6.72 4.32 9.91
CA VAL A 133 -7.45 3.30 9.12
C VAL A 133 -6.58 2.06 8.89
N LEU A 134 -5.27 2.21 8.69
CA LEU A 134 -4.34 1.07 8.58
C LEU A 134 -4.28 0.28 9.88
N LEU A 135 -4.24 0.95 11.03
CA LEU A 135 -4.28 0.31 12.34
C LEU A 135 -5.61 -0.43 12.57
N ALA A 136 -6.73 0.20 12.19
CA ALA A 136 -8.04 -0.44 12.28
C ALA A 136 -8.15 -1.67 11.37
N GLN A 137 -7.60 -1.62 10.15
CA GLN A 137 -7.52 -2.76 9.25
C GLN A 137 -6.66 -3.89 9.82
N LEU A 138 -5.52 -3.55 10.41
CA LEU A 138 -4.65 -4.54 11.07
C LEU A 138 -5.38 -5.23 12.21
N ALA A 139 -6.04 -4.46 13.08
CA ALA A 139 -6.85 -5.02 14.17
C ALA A 139 -7.98 -5.94 13.64
N GLY A 140 -8.68 -5.52 12.59
CA GLY A 140 -9.73 -6.31 11.96
C GLY A 140 -9.21 -7.64 11.37
N VAL A 141 -8.03 -7.62 10.71
CA VAL A 141 -7.41 -8.85 10.20
C VAL A 141 -7.01 -9.81 11.34
N MET A 142 -6.59 -9.29 12.49
CA MET A 142 -6.28 -10.11 13.66
C MET A 142 -7.53 -10.69 14.32
N GLU A 143 -8.66 -9.98 14.27
CA GLU A 143 -9.94 -10.41 14.82
C GLU A 143 -10.66 -11.40 13.89
N ALA A 144 -10.51 -11.29 12.57
CA ALA A 144 -11.21 -12.07 11.57
C ALA A 144 -11.13 -13.59 11.81
N PRO A 145 -9.96 -14.22 12.08
CA PRO A 145 -9.89 -15.67 12.32
C PRO A 145 -10.72 -16.13 13.54
N LEU A 146 -10.77 -15.32 14.59
CA LEU A 146 -11.54 -15.62 15.80
C LEU A 146 -13.05 -15.52 15.51
N ALA A 147 -13.46 -14.50 14.77
CA ALA A 147 -14.85 -14.33 14.35
C ALA A 147 -15.30 -15.44 13.40
N GLU A 148 -14.45 -15.88 12.47
CA GLU A 148 -14.71 -16.99 11.58
C GLU A 148 -14.87 -18.29 12.36
N LEU A 149 -14.00 -18.59 13.31
CA LEU A 149 -14.10 -19.76 14.16
C LEU A 149 -15.40 -19.75 14.97
N ALA A 150 -15.73 -18.63 15.59
CA ALA A 150 -16.99 -18.49 16.35
C ALA A 150 -18.22 -18.68 15.45
N SER A 151 -18.19 -18.16 14.24
CA SER A 151 -19.27 -18.29 13.26
C SER A 151 -19.47 -19.75 12.81
N VAL A 152 -18.39 -20.49 12.54
CA VAL A 152 -18.45 -21.92 12.17
C VAL A 152 -19.01 -22.77 13.32
N LEU A 153 -18.57 -22.51 14.54
CA LEU A 153 -19.12 -23.20 15.71
C LEU A 153 -20.60 -22.88 15.91
N GLY A 154 -20.98 -21.60 15.77
CA GLY A 154 -22.37 -21.16 15.87
C GLY A 154 -23.26 -21.80 14.79
N ALA A 155 -22.77 -21.86 13.54
CA ALA A 155 -23.48 -22.48 12.43
C ALA A 155 -23.72 -23.98 12.69
N LYS A 156 -22.73 -24.72 13.22
CA LYS A 156 -22.89 -26.13 13.58
C LYS A 156 -23.87 -26.35 14.72
N LEU A 157 -23.89 -25.50 15.72
CA LEU A 157 -24.87 -25.56 16.80
C LEU A 157 -26.31 -25.31 16.28
N GLN A 158 -26.47 -24.33 15.36
CA GLN A 158 -27.75 -24.06 14.73
C GLN A 158 -28.23 -25.22 13.85
N GLU A 159 -27.31 -25.83 13.10
CA GLU A 159 -27.61 -27.02 12.29
C GLU A 159 -28.09 -28.19 13.18
N MET A 160 -27.40 -28.49 14.29
CA MET A 160 -27.82 -29.49 15.26
C MET A 160 -29.18 -29.16 15.89
N ALA A 161 -29.37 -27.88 16.28
CA ALA A 161 -30.67 -27.46 16.85
C ALA A 161 -31.81 -27.58 15.82
N GLY A 162 -31.55 -27.29 14.56
CA GLY A 162 -32.48 -27.44 13.45
C GLY A 162 -32.87 -28.93 13.22
N LEU A 163 -31.86 -29.84 13.25
CA LEU A 163 -32.09 -31.28 13.15
C LEU A 163 -32.91 -31.85 14.33
N LEU A 164 -32.57 -31.40 15.54
CA LEU A 164 -33.36 -31.79 16.73
C LEU A 164 -34.80 -31.28 16.66
N GLY A 165 -34.99 -30.03 16.21
CA GLY A 165 -36.34 -29.48 15.99
C GLY A 165 -37.11 -30.22 14.91
N ALA A 166 -36.45 -30.64 13.83
CA ALA A 166 -37.06 -31.43 12.78
C ALA A 166 -37.46 -32.88 13.27
N LEU A 167 -36.62 -33.48 14.13
CA LEU A 167 -36.94 -34.76 14.76
C LEU A 167 -38.11 -34.64 15.72
N GLN A 168 -38.19 -33.59 16.52
CA GLN A 168 -39.32 -33.31 17.39
C GLN A 168 -40.62 -33.07 16.60
N ALA A 169 -40.55 -32.41 15.46
CA ALA A 169 -41.71 -32.13 14.59
C ALA A 169 -42.23 -33.39 13.88
N ARG A 170 -41.38 -34.42 13.69
CA ARG A 170 -41.80 -35.72 13.09
C ARG A 170 -42.60 -36.60 14.03
N GLY A 171 -42.63 -36.31 15.34
CA GLY A 171 -43.33 -37.16 16.32
C GLY A 171 -42.68 -38.54 16.47
N PRO A 172 -43.05 -39.32 17.49
CA PRO A 172 -42.62 -40.70 17.58
C PRO A 172 -43.38 -41.53 16.54
N GLU A 173 -42.86 -41.61 15.32
CA GLU A 173 -43.17 -42.73 14.45
C GLU A 173 -42.37 -43.93 14.96
N GLU A 174 -43.13 -45.01 15.29
CA GLU A 174 -42.67 -46.32 15.69
C GLU A 174 -41.51 -46.80 14.78
N PRO A 175 -40.56 -47.53 15.33
CA PRO A 175 -39.55 -48.18 14.55
C PRO A 175 -40.21 -49.25 13.64
N ALA A 176 -40.38 -48.90 12.38
CA ALA A 176 -40.56 -49.91 11.37
C ALA A 176 -39.24 -50.66 11.22
N GLU A 177 -39.33 -51.91 11.75
CA GLU A 177 -38.45 -52.97 11.39
C GLU A 177 -38.28 -53.08 9.90
N GLU A 178 -37.16 -53.55 9.59
CA GLU A 178 -36.79 -54.34 8.40
C GLU A 178 -35.72 -53.71 7.57
N GLU A 179 -34.93 -54.45 7.14
CA GLU A 179 -34.48 -55.83 7.04
C GLU A 179 -33.09 -55.82 6.45
N ALA A 180 -32.33 -56.68 7.01
CA ALA A 180 -31.09 -57.13 6.40
C ALA A 180 -31.33 -57.61 4.96
N ALA A 181 -30.44 -57.22 4.08
CA ALA A 181 -29.96 -58.08 3.00
C ALA A 181 -28.77 -57.40 2.36
N GLU A 182 -27.67 -57.93 2.71
CA GLU A 182 -26.79 -58.74 1.90
C GLU A 182 -25.79 -57.95 1.07
N GLU A 183 -24.59 -57.96 1.60
CA GLU A 183 -23.39 -58.10 0.77
C GLU A 183 -23.51 -59.38 -0.10
N PRO A 184 -22.87 -59.49 -1.20
CA PRO A 184 -21.44 -59.77 -1.22
C PRO A 184 -20.69 -59.07 -2.36
N ALA A 185 -19.47 -58.69 -2.08
CA ALA A 185 -18.22 -59.39 -2.30
C ALA A 185 -17.77 -59.57 -3.75
N GLU A 186 -16.51 -59.29 -3.87
CA GLU A 186 -15.55 -59.84 -4.86
C GLU A 186 -15.65 -59.30 -6.27
N GLU A 187 -14.65 -59.02 -6.94
CA GLU A 187 -13.23 -59.36 -6.96
C GLU A 187 -12.60 -58.71 -8.18
N GLU A 188 -11.36 -58.57 -8.04
CA GLU A 188 -10.28 -58.69 -9.03
C GLU A 188 -10.02 -57.57 -10.05
N ALA A 189 -8.94 -57.14 -9.82
CA ALA A 189 -7.61 -57.42 -10.46
C ALA A 189 -7.27 -56.44 -11.59
N ALA A 190 -6.23 -55.73 -11.31
CA ALA A 190 -4.94 -55.77 -11.98
C ALA A 190 -4.99 -55.70 -13.51
N GLU A 191 -4.36 -54.71 -14.02
CA GLU A 191 -3.19 -54.83 -14.92
C GLU A 191 -2.78 -53.45 -15.47
N GLU A 192 -1.65 -53.04 -15.06
CA GLU A 192 -0.74 -52.36 -15.96
C GLU A 192 -0.26 -53.39 -16.98
N PRO A 193 0.20 -53.09 -18.16
CA PRO A 193 1.39 -52.25 -18.33
C PRO A 193 1.50 -51.43 -19.66
N ALA A 194 2.36 -50.44 -19.55
CA ALA A 194 3.51 -50.13 -20.42
C ALA A 194 3.34 -49.91 -21.91
N GLU A 195 4.10 -48.86 -22.29
CA GLU A 195 4.89 -48.70 -23.54
C GLU A 195 4.09 -48.44 -24.82
N GLU A 196 4.43 -47.55 -25.66
CA GLU A 196 5.70 -47.17 -26.29
C GLU A 196 5.48 -45.97 -27.23
N LYS A 197 6.42 -45.06 -27.25
CA LYS A 197 7.08 -44.45 -28.39
C LYS A 197 6.31 -43.96 -29.62
N GLY A 198 6.87 -42.89 -30.06
CA GLY A 198 7.06 -42.49 -31.46
C GLY A 198 6.67 -41.01 -31.65
N GLU A 199 7.56 -40.09 -31.64
CA GLU A 199 8.51 -39.69 -32.72
C GLU A 199 7.78 -39.06 -33.94
N GLU A 200 8.28 -37.90 -34.24
CA GLU A 200 8.32 -37.19 -35.55
C GLU A 200 6.99 -36.58 -36.09
N ASP A 201 6.91 -35.28 -36.20
CA ASP A 201 7.49 -34.39 -37.24
C ASP A 201 7.38 -32.93 -36.81
#